data_363ddde6af2d5d642dbf316f5ef6234d
#
_entry.id   363ddde6af2d5d642dbf316f5ef6234d
#
_cell.length_a   1.000
_cell.length_b   1.000
_cell.length_c   1.000
_cell.angle_alpha   90.00
_cell.angle_beta   90.00
_cell.angle_gamma   90.00
#
_symmetry.space_group_name_H-M   'P 1'
#
loop_
_entity.id
_entity.type
_entity.pdbx_description
1 polymer ?
#
loop_
_entity_poly.entity_id
_entity_poly.type
_entity_poly.pdbx_seq_one_letter_code
_entity_poly.pdbx_strand_id
1 'polypeptide(L)'
;MAATRAKGARRGAVRKRPRRWLLRLAALGVLFAIAFAAWLWWDMRSWRPDEVLYPEQGALAPASREDIRFATLKAIGAQFVYLPLVPGPGMDAPGGFADRFPRAREAGLQVGVMLEFDPCAPADAQSGVFAQMVPRDPDLLPPAIGLTRLGDGCTPKVSDAAVESELMTLINQIETHVGKPVILKLGRGFQDRHNTATTLARDLWLARDRARPDYAGRPWLLWSANSALVSEASAEPIEWVVVQK
;
A
#
# COMPACT_ATOMS: atom_id res chain seq x y z
N MET A 1 -71.67 -2.10 69.92
CA MET A 1 -70.28 -1.79 69.59
C MET A 1 -69.83 -2.71 68.44
N ALA A 2 -69.76 -2.17 67.21
CA ALA A 2 -69.44 -2.93 66.02
C ALA A 2 -68.01 -2.54 65.57
N ALA A 3 -67.09 -3.51 65.53
CA ALA A 3 -65.72 -3.31 65.08
C ALA A 3 -65.66 -3.53 63.59
N THR A 4 -65.34 -2.46 62.83
CA THR A 4 -65.16 -2.48 61.39
C THR A 4 -63.78 -2.96 61.07
N ARG A 5 -63.66 -4.11 60.37
CA ARG A 5 -62.43 -4.76 59.98
C ARG A 5 -61.99 -4.24 58.58
N ALA A 6 -60.99 -3.39 58.52
CA ALA A 6 -60.46 -2.88 57.30
C ALA A 6 -59.69 -3.99 56.47
N LYS A 7 -60.19 -4.25 55.29
CA LYS A 7 -59.57 -5.20 54.33
C LYS A 7 -58.42 -4.49 53.60
N GLY A 8 -57.17 -4.76 53.98
CA GLY A 8 -55.97 -4.28 53.28
C GLY A 8 -55.83 -4.96 51.92
N ALA A 9 -55.97 -4.20 50.84
CA ALA A 9 -55.74 -4.63 49.49
C ALA A 9 -54.23 -4.79 49.26
N ARG A 10 -53.74 -6.03 49.20
CA ARG A 10 -52.37 -6.35 48.72
C ARG A 10 -52.33 -6.06 47.24
N ARG A 11 -51.69 -4.95 46.84
CA ARG A 11 -51.26 -4.70 45.47
C ARG A 11 -50.18 -5.71 45.07
N GLY A 12 -50.54 -6.69 44.26
CA GLY A 12 -49.62 -7.64 43.69
C GLY A 12 -48.60 -6.90 42.73
N ALA A 13 -47.35 -6.87 43.14
CA ALA A 13 -46.30 -6.36 42.29
C ALA A 13 -46.18 -7.29 41.06
N VAL A 14 -46.59 -6.80 39.91
CA VAL A 14 -46.38 -7.47 38.61
C VAL A 14 -44.90 -7.50 38.35
N ARG A 15 -44.27 -8.61 38.69
CA ARG A 15 -42.86 -8.89 38.39
C ARG A 15 -42.71 -9.01 36.85
N LYS A 16 -42.33 -7.91 36.20
CA LYS A 16 -42.01 -7.91 34.78
C LYS A 16 -40.89 -8.93 34.54
N ARG A 17 -41.23 -10.10 34.00
CA ARG A 17 -40.23 -11.08 33.56
C ARG A 17 -39.29 -10.38 32.57
N PRO A 18 -37.98 -10.33 32.85
CA PRO A 18 -37.06 -9.74 31.87
C PRO A 18 -37.22 -10.46 30.55
N ARG A 19 -37.38 -9.70 29.50
CA ARG A 19 -37.50 -10.20 28.11
C ARG A 19 -36.17 -10.88 27.67
N ARG A 20 -35.84 -12.01 28.29
CA ARG A 20 -34.61 -12.80 28.01
C ARG A 20 -34.48 -13.13 26.54
N TRP A 21 -35.56 -13.26 25.80
CA TRP A 21 -35.54 -13.46 24.36
C TRP A 21 -35.02 -12.22 23.60
N LEU A 22 -35.38 -11.00 24.05
CA LEU A 22 -34.83 -9.76 23.47
C LEU A 22 -33.32 -9.65 23.69
N LEU A 23 -32.84 -10.02 24.89
CA LEU A 23 -31.40 -10.07 25.17
C LEU A 23 -30.69 -11.10 24.28
N ARG A 24 -31.32 -12.25 24.07
CA ARG A 24 -30.78 -13.28 23.15
C ARG A 24 -30.74 -12.79 21.69
N LEU A 25 -31.80 -12.13 21.22
CA LEU A 25 -31.82 -11.53 19.89
C LEU A 25 -30.80 -10.40 19.74
N ALA A 26 -30.67 -9.55 20.76
CA ALA A 26 -29.63 -8.52 20.77
C ALA A 26 -28.23 -9.13 20.73
N ALA A 27 -27.97 -10.18 21.53
CA ALA A 27 -26.69 -10.89 21.52
C ALA A 27 -26.39 -11.55 20.14
N LEU A 28 -27.41 -12.18 19.52
CA LEU A 28 -27.27 -12.72 18.16
C LEU A 28 -27.01 -11.64 17.12
N GLY A 29 -27.69 -10.49 17.23
CA GLY A 29 -27.44 -9.33 16.36
C GLY A 29 -26.02 -8.80 16.47
N VAL A 30 -25.49 -8.71 17.69
CA VAL A 30 -24.11 -8.30 17.95
C VAL A 30 -23.11 -9.31 17.38
N LEU A 31 -23.34 -10.61 17.60
CA LEU A 31 -22.50 -11.66 17.04
C LEU A 31 -22.49 -11.64 15.50
N PHE A 32 -23.67 -11.46 14.91
CA PHE A 32 -23.77 -11.31 13.45
C PHE A 32 -23.03 -10.08 12.94
N ALA A 33 -23.17 -8.94 13.62
CA ALA A 33 -22.45 -7.71 13.25
C ALA A 33 -20.93 -7.88 13.36
N ILE A 34 -20.44 -8.55 14.41
CA ILE A 34 -19.01 -8.86 14.57
C ILE A 34 -18.54 -9.81 13.45
N ALA A 35 -19.27 -10.88 13.18
CA ALA A 35 -18.93 -11.83 12.13
C ALA A 35 -18.94 -11.18 10.75
N PHE A 36 -19.92 -10.33 10.47
CA PHE A 36 -20.00 -9.57 9.22
C PHE A 36 -18.85 -8.56 9.09
N ALA A 37 -18.53 -7.84 10.17
CA ALA A 37 -17.40 -6.92 10.19
C ALA A 37 -16.06 -7.66 9.99
N ALA A 38 -15.88 -8.82 10.60
CA ALA A 38 -14.69 -9.66 10.42
C ALA A 38 -14.60 -10.19 8.98
N TRP A 39 -15.71 -10.63 8.41
CA TRP A 39 -15.78 -11.07 7.02
C TRP A 39 -15.47 -9.92 6.06
N LEU A 40 -16.05 -8.74 6.28
CA LEU A 40 -15.79 -7.56 5.46
C LEU A 40 -14.31 -7.12 5.54
N TRP A 41 -13.74 -7.17 6.75
CA TRP A 41 -12.33 -6.88 6.97
C TRP A 41 -11.41 -7.86 6.22
N TRP A 42 -11.73 -9.16 6.26
CA TRP A 42 -11.01 -10.19 5.54
C TRP A 42 -11.14 -10.02 4.02
N ASP A 43 -12.35 -9.82 3.53
CA ASP A 43 -12.62 -9.58 2.11
C ASP A 43 -11.88 -8.34 1.60
N MET A 44 -11.80 -7.28 2.41
CA MET A 44 -11.03 -6.09 2.05
C MET A 44 -9.52 -6.36 1.91
N ARG A 45 -8.98 -7.25 2.72
CA ARG A 45 -7.54 -7.59 2.70
C ARG A 45 -7.14 -8.62 1.66
N SER A 46 -8.06 -9.45 1.21
CA SER A 46 -7.81 -10.48 0.20
C SER A 46 -8.24 -10.07 -1.21
N TRP A 47 -8.91 -8.93 -1.36
CA TRP A 47 -9.45 -8.49 -2.64
C TRP A 47 -8.36 -8.13 -3.66
N ARG A 48 -8.57 -8.56 -4.91
CA ARG A 48 -7.76 -8.19 -6.08
C ARG A 48 -8.68 -7.81 -7.24
N PRO A 49 -8.25 -6.92 -8.15
CA PRO A 49 -8.99 -6.63 -9.38
C PRO A 49 -9.15 -7.86 -10.26
N ASP A 50 -10.21 -7.85 -11.07
CA ASP A 50 -10.49 -8.91 -12.03
C ASP A 50 -9.38 -9.00 -13.09
N GLU A 51 -8.85 -10.20 -13.31
CA GLU A 51 -7.79 -10.48 -14.29
C GLU A 51 -8.24 -10.27 -15.74
N VAL A 52 -9.55 -10.36 -16.03
CA VAL A 52 -10.08 -10.06 -17.37
C VAL A 52 -9.96 -8.56 -17.67
N LEU A 53 -10.20 -7.71 -16.67
CA LEU A 53 -10.10 -6.26 -16.82
C LEU A 53 -8.65 -5.77 -16.73
N TYR A 54 -7.85 -6.42 -15.90
CA TYR A 54 -6.45 -6.09 -15.66
C TYR A 54 -5.59 -7.35 -15.77
N PRO A 55 -5.25 -7.79 -17.00
CA PRO A 55 -4.53 -9.05 -17.20
C PRO A 55 -3.07 -8.99 -16.73
N GLU A 56 -2.48 -7.80 -16.65
CA GLU A 56 -1.12 -7.61 -16.16
C GLU A 56 -1.16 -7.13 -14.71
N GLN A 57 -0.86 -8.04 -13.78
CA GLN A 57 -0.87 -7.81 -12.36
C GLN A 57 0.47 -8.17 -11.73
N GLY A 58 0.81 -7.50 -10.66
CA GLY A 58 2.03 -7.73 -9.93
C GLY A 58 1.95 -7.18 -8.52
N ALA A 59 3.10 -6.98 -7.90
CA ALA A 59 3.16 -6.50 -6.53
C ALA A 59 4.31 -5.51 -6.32
N LEU A 60 4.15 -4.66 -5.32
CA LEU A 60 5.26 -4.01 -4.65
C LEU A 60 5.54 -4.78 -3.35
N ALA A 61 6.76 -5.25 -3.23
CA ALA A 61 7.23 -5.97 -2.06
C ALA A 61 7.30 -5.06 -0.84
N PRO A 62 7.09 -5.56 0.39
CA PRO A 62 7.28 -4.76 1.58
C PRO A 62 8.73 -4.32 1.74
N ALA A 63 8.91 -3.12 2.30
CA ALA A 63 10.23 -2.54 2.54
C ALA A 63 11.00 -3.23 3.68
N SER A 64 10.31 -4.01 4.50
CA SER A 64 10.92 -4.84 5.54
C SER A 64 11.83 -5.93 4.94
N ARG A 65 12.66 -6.53 5.78
CA ARG A 65 13.53 -7.66 5.39
C ARG A 65 12.86 -9.02 5.54
N GLU A 66 11.56 -9.05 5.79
CA GLU A 66 10.79 -10.29 5.87
C GLU A 66 10.92 -11.08 4.57
N ASP A 67 10.95 -12.39 4.70
CA ASP A 67 11.11 -13.28 3.54
C ASP A 67 9.87 -13.26 2.65
N ILE A 68 10.12 -13.12 1.36
CA ILE A 68 9.09 -13.20 0.33
C ILE A 68 9.28 -14.48 -0.47
N ARG A 69 8.22 -15.25 -0.57
CA ARG A 69 8.17 -16.44 -1.43
C ARG A 69 7.75 -16.04 -2.85
N PHE A 70 8.72 -15.66 -3.67
CA PHE A 70 8.46 -15.18 -5.04
C PHE A 70 7.77 -16.23 -5.92
N ALA A 71 8.08 -17.52 -5.74
CA ALA A 71 7.36 -18.59 -6.43
C ALA A 71 5.86 -18.61 -6.07
N THR A 72 5.52 -18.39 -4.79
CA THR A 72 4.14 -18.26 -4.35
C THR A 72 3.51 -16.99 -4.92
N LEU A 73 4.25 -15.87 -4.93
CA LEU A 73 3.78 -14.62 -5.54
C LEU A 73 3.42 -14.80 -7.02
N LYS A 74 4.26 -15.53 -7.76
CA LYS A 74 4.00 -15.91 -9.16
C LYS A 74 2.76 -16.81 -9.27
N ALA A 75 2.63 -17.81 -8.39
CA ALA A 75 1.53 -18.76 -8.41
C ALA A 75 0.15 -18.11 -8.13
N ILE A 76 0.12 -17.05 -7.33
CA ILE A 76 -1.12 -16.27 -7.09
C ILE A 76 -1.42 -15.25 -8.19
N GLY A 77 -0.67 -15.24 -9.30
CA GLY A 77 -0.98 -14.46 -10.50
C GLY A 77 -0.10 -13.24 -10.73
N ALA A 78 0.91 -12.96 -9.90
CA ALA A 78 1.83 -11.86 -10.17
C ALA A 78 2.70 -12.18 -11.39
N GLN A 79 2.81 -11.23 -12.31
CA GLN A 79 3.71 -11.30 -13.46
C GLN A 79 4.97 -10.47 -13.23
N PHE A 80 4.87 -9.45 -12.40
CA PHE A 80 5.98 -8.58 -12.05
C PHE A 80 6.03 -8.27 -10.55
N VAL A 81 7.19 -7.84 -10.10
CA VAL A 81 7.37 -7.33 -8.74
C VAL A 81 8.27 -6.10 -8.75
N TYR A 82 7.87 -5.07 -8.04
CA TYR A 82 8.74 -3.96 -7.68
C TYR A 82 9.38 -4.24 -6.33
N LEU A 83 10.69 -4.13 -6.27
CA LEU A 83 11.48 -4.28 -5.05
C LEU A 83 11.85 -2.91 -4.51
N PRO A 84 11.49 -2.58 -3.26
CA PRO A 84 11.91 -1.33 -2.66
C PRO A 84 13.42 -1.33 -2.42
N LEU A 85 14.06 -0.25 -2.85
CA LEU A 85 15.45 0.06 -2.51
C LEU A 85 15.43 0.94 -1.27
N VAL A 86 15.79 0.36 -0.13
CA VAL A 86 15.84 1.07 1.15
C VAL A 86 17.31 1.39 1.45
N PRO A 87 17.74 2.66 1.29
CA PRO A 87 19.10 3.05 1.61
C PRO A 87 19.42 2.84 3.08
N GLY A 88 20.63 2.37 3.37
CA GLY A 88 21.09 2.24 4.74
C GLY A 88 21.88 0.96 5.03
N PRO A 89 22.28 0.74 6.30
CA PRO A 89 23.01 -0.45 6.70
C PRO A 89 22.25 -1.72 6.37
N GLY A 90 22.91 -2.66 5.68
CA GLY A 90 22.35 -3.99 5.39
C GLY A 90 21.55 -4.07 4.08
N MET A 91 21.73 -3.16 3.14
CA MET A 91 21.19 -3.31 1.77
C MET A 91 21.63 -4.63 1.12
N ASP A 92 22.83 -5.11 1.44
CA ASP A 92 23.41 -6.38 0.97
C ASP A 92 23.11 -7.57 1.91
N ALA A 93 22.41 -7.34 3.01
CA ALA A 93 22.07 -8.41 3.96
C ALA A 93 20.91 -9.27 3.44
N PRO A 94 20.75 -10.51 3.97
CA PRO A 94 19.60 -11.34 3.66
C PRO A 94 18.28 -10.58 3.79
N GLY A 95 17.38 -10.72 2.78
CA GLY A 95 16.14 -9.97 2.70
C GLY A 95 16.29 -8.52 2.19
N GLY A 96 17.51 -8.04 1.88
CA GLY A 96 17.76 -6.78 1.19
C GLY A 96 17.54 -6.89 -0.32
N PHE A 97 17.75 -5.77 -1.03
CA PHE A 97 17.55 -5.71 -2.48
C PHE A 97 18.43 -6.72 -3.23
N ALA A 98 19.72 -6.79 -2.90
CA ALA A 98 20.70 -7.67 -3.57
C ALA A 98 20.34 -9.16 -3.46
N ASP A 99 19.75 -9.57 -2.32
CA ASP A 99 19.28 -10.95 -2.11
C ASP A 99 17.96 -11.21 -2.86
N ARG A 100 17.02 -10.27 -2.83
CA ARG A 100 15.68 -10.42 -3.41
C ARG A 100 15.68 -10.39 -4.93
N PHE A 101 16.55 -9.58 -5.52
CA PHE A 101 16.58 -9.36 -6.96
C PHE A 101 16.78 -10.65 -7.79
N PRO A 102 17.83 -11.46 -7.57
CA PRO A 102 18.01 -12.70 -8.30
C PRO A 102 16.90 -13.71 -8.01
N ARG A 103 16.44 -13.83 -6.77
CA ARG A 103 15.37 -14.77 -6.38
C ARG A 103 14.04 -14.46 -7.07
N ALA A 104 13.70 -13.18 -7.24
CA ALA A 104 12.50 -12.78 -7.97
C ALA A 104 12.58 -13.15 -9.46
N ARG A 105 13.76 -12.98 -10.08
CA ARG A 105 13.99 -13.37 -11.47
C ARG A 105 13.97 -14.89 -11.66
N GLU A 106 14.58 -15.65 -10.77
CA GLU A 106 14.55 -17.12 -10.76
C GLU A 106 13.12 -17.66 -10.65
N ALA A 107 12.24 -16.96 -9.93
CA ALA A 107 10.81 -17.28 -9.87
C ALA A 107 10.04 -16.93 -11.16
N GLY A 108 10.68 -16.35 -12.18
CA GLY A 108 10.07 -15.96 -13.45
C GLY A 108 9.23 -14.69 -13.38
N LEU A 109 9.50 -13.80 -12.41
CA LEU A 109 8.88 -12.49 -12.32
C LEU A 109 9.71 -11.46 -13.09
N GLN A 110 9.03 -10.52 -13.76
CA GLN A 110 9.66 -9.30 -14.21
C GLN A 110 9.95 -8.41 -12.99
N VAL A 111 11.13 -7.83 -12.93
CA VAL A 111 11.55 -7.08 -11.73
C VAL A 111 11.69 -5.60 -12.05
N GLY A 112 11.08 -4.77 -11.22
CA GLY A 112 11.29 -3.34 -11.15
C GLY A 112 11.91 -2.93 -9.80
N VAL A 113 12.41 -1.72 -9.74
CA VAL A 113 12.99 -1.13 -8.53
C VAL A 113 12.18 0.08 -8.14
N MET A 114 11.87 0.23 -6.86
CA MET A 114 11.23 1.42 -6.33
C MET A 114 12.15 2.10 -5.31
N LEU A 115 12.49 3.35 -5.55
CA LEU A 115 13.18 4.23 -4.60
C LEU A 115 12.19 5.24 -4.03
N GLU A 116 12.08 5.33 -2.72
CA GLU A 116 11.31 6.39 -2.07
C GLU A 116 12.16 7.68 -2.03
N PHE A 117 11.67 8.75 -2.64
CA PHE A 117 12.34 10.05 -2.62
C PHE A 117 12.35 10.65 -1.22
N ASP A 118 13.52 11.00 -0.74
CA ASP A 118 13.71 11.74 0.50
C ASP A 118 13.96 13.22 0.20
N PRO A 119 12.99 14.12 0.43
CA PRO A 119 13.17 15.54 0.18
C PRO A 119 14.21 16.20 1.09
N CYS A 120 14.64 15.51 2.16
CA CYS A 120 15.67 16.02 3.10
C CYS A 120 17.11 15.62 2.72
N ALA A 121 17.26 14.78 1.71
CA ALA A 121 18.56 14.29 1.26
C ALA A 121 18.88 14.77 -0.17
N PRO A 122 20.14 15.11 -0.48
CA PRO A 122 20.54 15.49 -1.82
C PRO A 122 20.25 14.36 -2.86
N ALA A 123 19.85 14.74 -4.05
CA ALA A 123 19.61 13.82 -5.15
C ALA A 123 20.84 12.96 -5.48
N ASP A 124 22.03 13.54 -5.43
CA ASP A 124 23.30 12.84 -5.71
C ASP A 124 23.54 11.68 -4.72
N ALA A 125 23.19 11.85 -3.46
CA ALA A 125 23.33 10.79 -2.48
C ALA A 125 22.34 9.64 -2.73
N GLN A 126 21.11 9.96 -3.10
CA GLN A 126 20.06 8.98 -3.37
C GLN A 126 20.35 8.22 -4.68
N SER A 127 20.70 8.93 -5.74
CA SER A 127 21.06 8.33 -7.03
C SER A 127 22.35 7.53 -6.96
N GLY A 128 23.31 7.96 -6.13
CA GLY A 128 24.55 7.21 -5.89
C GLY A 128 24.27 5.83 -5.30
N VAL A 129 23.39 5.74 -4.30
CA VAL A 129 22.94 4.46 -3.74
C VAL A 129 22.22 3.63 -4.80
N PHE A 130 21.33 4.25 -5.57
CA PHE A 130 20.62 3.57 -6.66
C PHE A 130 21.61 2.97 -7.67
N ALA A 131 22.58 3.76 -8.13
CA ALA A 131 23.56 3.33 -9.14
C ALA A 131 24.52 2.25 -8.65
N GLN A 132 24.79 2.19 -7.35
CA GLN A 132 25.60 1.12 -6.75
C GLN A 132 24.86 -0.22 -6.67
N MET A 133 23.56 -0.18 -6.39
CA MET A 133 22.78 -1.38 -6.09
C MET A 133 22.03 -1.94 -7.30
N VAL A 134 21.62 -1.08 -8.21
CA VAL A 134 20.78 -1.46 -9.35
C VAL A 134 21.63 -1.70 -10.58
N PRO A 135 21.65 -2.91 -11.14
CA PRO A 135 22.42 -3.20 -12.34
C PRO A 135 21.83 -2.47 -13.56
N ARG A 136 22.68 -2.16 -14.53
CA ARG A 136 22.25 -1.69 -15.86
C ARG A 136 21.78 -2.87 -16.69
N ASP A 137 20.55 -3.30 -16.44
CA ASP A 137 19.95 -4.48 -17.05
C ASP A 137 18.77 -4.04 -17.94
N PRO A 138 18.80 -4.31 -19.25
CA PRO A 138 17.72 -3.94 -20.16
C PRO A 138 16.40 -4.66 -19.86
N ASP A 139 16.43 -5.79 -19.16
CA ASP A 139 15.23 -6.55 -18.79
C ASP A 139 14.55 -6.01 -17.52
N LEU A 140 15.18 -5.07 -16.81
CA LEU A 140 14.52 -4.40 -15.69
C LEU A 140 13.32 -3.59 -16.18
N LEU A 141 12.24 -3.63 -15.42
CA LEU A 141 11.12 -2.71 -15.63
C LEU A 141 11.57 -1.25 -15.40
N PRO A 142 10.87 -0.26 -15.97
CA PRO A 142 11.12 1.14 -15.66
C PRO A 142 11.16 1.35 -14.16
N PRO A 143 12.17 2.03 -13.60
CA PRO A 143 12.26 2.25 -12.16
C PRO A 143 11.13 3.16 -11.67
N ALA A 144 10.66 2.95 -10.45
CA ALA A 144 9.66 3.79 -9.83
C ALA A 144 10.30 4.69 -8.77
N ILE A 145 9.84 5.94 -8.68
CA ILE A 145 10.18 6.88 -7.62
C ILE A 145 8.93 7.15 -6.81
N GLY A 146 8.95 6.78 -5.52
CA GLY A 146 7.88 7.05 -4.58
C GLY A 146 7.92 8.50 -4.09
N LEU A 147 6.81 9.22 -4.22
CA LEU A 147 6.65 10.62 -3.84
C LEU A 147 5.56 10.71 -2.76
N THR A 148 5.87 10.21 -1.57
CA THR A 148 4.93 10.18 -0.44
C THR A 148 5.33 11.11 0.69
N ARG A 149 6.61 11.48 0.77
CA ARG A 149 7.18 12.31 1.82
C ARG A 149 7.22 13.78 1.42
N LEU A 150 6.79 14.65 2.34
CA LEU A 150 6.90 16.12 2.19
C LEU A 150 8.15 16.62 2.90
N GLY A 151 8.68 17.78 2.43
CA GLY A 151 9.85 18.42 3.02
C GLY A 151 9.63 19.13 4.35
N ASP A 152 8.41 19.10 4.90
CA ASP A 152 8.05 19.85 6.13
C ASP A 152 8.84 19.42 7.37
N GLY A 153 9.26 18.14 7.41
CA GLY A 153 10.04 17.56 8.50
C GLY A 153 11.55 17.72 8.39
N CYS A 154 12.05 18.34 7.32
CA CYS A 154 13.49 18.45 7.10
C CYS A 154 14.17 19.41 8.07
N THR A 155 15.41 19.06 8.47
CA THR A 155 16.26 19.95 9.28
C THR A 155 17.65 20.01 8.62
N PRO A 156 18.07 21.17 8.08
CA PRO A 156 17.32 22.43 7.99
C PRO A 156 16.08 22.34 7.08
N LYS A 157 15.15 23.29 7.23
CA LYS A 157 13.95 23.35 6.39
C LYS A 157 14.34 23.54 4.92
N VAL A 158 13.66 22.80 4.05
CA VAL A 158 13.80 22.91 2.59
C VAL A 158 12.57 23.63 2.01
N SER A 159 12.76 24.41 0.96
CA SER A 159 11.67 25.03 0.21
C SER A 159 11.08 24.08 -0.82
N ASP A 160 9.82 24.30 -1.21
CA ASP A 160 9.18 23.51 -2.25
C ASP A 160 9.97 23.52 -3.58
N ALA A 161 10.52 24.68 -3.95
CA ALA A 161 11.39 24.81 -5.12
C ALA A 161 12.68 23.98 -5.01
N ALA A 162 13.27 23.86 -3.83
CA ALA A 162 14.43 22.99 -3.60
C ALA A 162 14.03 21.51 -3.73
N VAL A 163 12.89 21.10 -3.16
CA VAL A 163 12.36 19.74 -3.28
C VAL A 163 12.14 19.38 -4.76
N GLU A 164 11.55 20.27 -5.54
CA GLU A 164 11.29 20.06 -6.97
C GLU A 164 12.59 19.98 -7.78
N SER A 165 13.59 20.82 -7.46
CA SER A 165 14.90 20.78 -8.08
C SER A 165 15.65 19.49 -7.80
N GLU A 166 15.66 19.03 -6.55
CA GLU A 166 16.29 17.76 -6.16
C GLU A 166 15.56 16.57 -6.82
N LEU A 167 14.23 16.60 -6.87
CA LEU A 167 13.45 15.57 -7.55
C LEU A 167 13.80 15.47 -9.03
N MET A 168 13.88 16.59 -9.74
CA MET A 168 14.27 16.62 -11.16
C MET A 168 15.69 16.08 -11.38
N THR A 169 16.61 16.44 -10.49
CA THR A 169 17.99 15.93 -10.53
C THR A 169 18.01 14.42 -10.33
N LEU A 170 17.29 13.91 -9.34
CA LEU A 170 17.19 12.47 -9.07
C LEU A 170 16.61 11.70 -10.27
N ILE A 171 15.51 12.20 -10.83
CA ILE A 171 14.88 11.61 -12.03
C ILE A 171 15.89 11.49 -13.16
N ASN A 172 16.57 12.58 -13.52
CA ASN A 172 17.53 12.60 -14.61
C ASN A 172 18.69 11.64 -14.39
N GLN A 173 19.20 11.55 -13.16
CA GLN A 173 20.30 10.66 -12.81
C GLN A 173 19.90 9.19 -12.88
N ILE A 174 18.72 8.82 -12.35
CA ILE A 174 18.20 7.46 -12.43
C ILE A 174 17.93 7.06 -13.89
N GLU A 175 17.27 7.91 -14.66
CA GLU A 175 16.98 7.65 -16.07
C GLU A 175 18.25 7.49 -16.90
N THR A 176 19.28 8.30 -16.63
CA THR A 176 20.60 8.17 -17.27
C THR A 176 21.27 6.85 -16.90
N HIS A 177 21.13 6.40 -15.66
CA HIS A 177 21.73 5.13 -15.23
C HIS A 177 21.08 3.93 -15.88
N VAL A 178 19.73 3.85 -15.89
CA VAL A 178 19.00 2.67 -16.40
C VAL A 178 18.63 2.73 -17.87
N GLY A 179 18.70 3.90 -18.50
CA GLY A 179 18.31 4.11 -19.90
C GLY A 179 16.81 4.03 -20.15
N LYS A 180 15.97 4.15 -19.12
CA LYS A 180 14.50 4.09 -19.21
C LYS A 180 13.87 5.23 -18.42
N PRO A 181 12.71 5.77 -18.88
CA PRO A 181 11.99 6.77 -18.11
C PRO A 181 11.50 6.18 -16.79
N VAL A 182 11.47 6.99 -15.73
CA VAL A 182 10.93 6.59 -14.42
C VAL A 182 9.39 6.61 -14.41
N ILE A 183 8.82 5.85 -13.49
CA ILE A 183 7.40 5.92 -13.13
C ILE A 183 7.30 6.67 -11.81
N LEU A 184 6.39 7.64 -11.70
CA LEU A 184 6.20 8.42 -10.47
C LEU A 184 5.04 7.84 -9.66
N LYS A 185 5.35 7.23 -8.53
CA LYS A 185 4.35 6.77 -7.57
C LYS A 185 3.94 7.93 -6.69
N LEU A 186 2.80 8.56 -7.03
CA LEU A 186 2.34 9.80 -6.39
C LEU A 186 1.50 9.54 -5.14
N GLY A 187 1.96 10.06 -4.00
CA GLY A 187 1.11 10.27 -2.84
C GLY A 187 0.20 11.50 -3.03
N ARG A 188 -1.03 11.45 -2.53
CA ARG A 188 -1.99 12.57 -2.64
C ARG A 188 -1.41 13.87 -2.08
N GLY A 189 -0.85 13.84 -0.87
CA GLY A 189 -0.28 15.03 -0.24
C GLY A 189 0.85 15.67 -1.06
N PHE A 190 1.69 14.85 -1.69
CA PHE A 190 2.75 15.35 -2.57
C PHE A 190 2.16 15.96 -3.85
N GLN A 191 1.18 15.31 -4.46
CA GLN A 191 0.48 15.82 -5.63
C GLN A 191 -0.26 17.13 -5.34
N ASP A 192 -0.97 17.23 -4.22
CA ASP A 192 -1.72 18.43 -3.83
C ASP A 192 -0.78 19.63 -3.60
N ARG A 193 0.45 19.39 -3.14
CA ARG A 193 1.43 20.45 -2.88
C ARG A 193 2.22 20.86 -4.11
N HIS A 194 2.74 19.89 -4.87
CA HIS A 194 3.70 20.13 -5.95
C HIS A 194 3.11 20.04 -7.35
N ASN A 195 1.85 19.60 -7.48
CA ASN A 195 1.16 19.40 -8.75
C ASN A 195 1.98 18.61 -9.79
N THR A 196 2.75 17.63 -9.32
CA THR A 196 3.75 16.88 -10.07
C THR A 196 3.20 16.18 -11.30
N ALA A 197 1.96 15.68 -11.23
CA ALA A 197 1.30 15.03 -12.37
C ALA A 197 1.14 15.96 -13.56
N THR A 198 1.04 17.27 -13.35
CA THR A 198 0.86 18.27 -14.43
C THR A 198 2.21 18.79 -14.94
N THR A 199 3.20 18.89 -14.06
CA THR A 199 4.51 19.48 -14.36
C THR A 199 5.50 18.48 -14.96
N LEU A 200 5.38 17.18 -14.62
CA LEU A 200 6.30 16.14 -15.08
C LEU A 200 5.60 15.15 -16.02
N ALA A 201 6.07 15.10 -17.28
CA ALA A 201 5.56 14.18 -18.30
C ALA A 201 6.18 12.78 -18.12
N ARG A 202 5.90 12.11 -17.01
CA ARG A 202 6.30 10.73 -16.72
C ARG A 202 5.07 9.89 -16.44
N ASP A 203 5.16 8.58 -16.65
CA ASP A 203 4.10 7.65 -16.28
C ASP A 203 3.81 7.70 -14.79
N LEU A 204 2.55 7.55 -14.45
CA LEU A 204 2.09 7.65 -13.07
C LEU A 204 1.76 6.27 -12.50
N TRP A 205 2.08 6.13 -11.24
CA TRP A 205 1.62 5.05 -10.38
C TRP A 205 0.80 5.65 -9.25
N LEU A 206 -0.49 5.35 -9.24
CA LEU A 206 -1.41 5.90 -8.26
C LEU A 206 -1.93 4.83 -7.32
N ALA A 207 -2.29 5.20 -6.10
CA ALA A 207 -2.80 4.28 -5.08
C ALA A 207 -4.21 4.68 -4.65
N ARG A 208 -5.12 3.71 -4.69
CA ARG A 208 -6.45 3.80 -4.10
C ARG A 208 -7.04 2.40 -3.99
N ASP A 209 -7.29 1.95 -2.77
CA ASP A 209 -7.82 0.62 -2.55
C ASP A 209 -9.21 0.45 -3.15
N ARG A 210 -9.40 -0.64 -3.90
CA ARG A 210 -10.67 -1.11 -4.50
C ARG A 210 -11.34 -0.17 -5.50
N ALA A 211 -10.80 0.99 -5.75
CA ALA A 211 -11.38 1.95 -6.68
C ALA A 211 -10.31 2.59 -7.56
N ARG A 212 -10.63 2.83 -8.81
CA ARG A 212 -9.71 3.51 -9.74
C ARG A 212 -9.32 4.89 -9.20
N PRO A 213 -8.03 5.22 -9.16
CA PRO A 213 -7.58 6.53 -8.71
C PRO A 213 -7.89 7.61 -9.75
N ASP A 214 -8.21 8.81 -9.29
CA ASP A 214 -8.62 9.96 -10.10
C ASP A 214 -7.91 11.27 -9.74
N TYR A 215 -7.12 11.27 -8.65
CA TYR A 215 -6.55 12.49 -8.05
C TYR A 215 -5.40 13.14 -8.83
N ALA A 216 -4.86 12.50 -9.85
CA ALA A 216 -3.79 13.06 -10.68
C ALA A 216 -4.30 13.89 -11.88
N GLY A 217 -5.60 13.85 -12.18
CA GLY A 217 -6.20 14.60 -13.28
C GLY A 217 -5.78 14.16 -14.69
N ARG A 218 -4.97 13.10 -14.82
CA ARG A 218 -4.53 12.51 -16.09
C ARG A 218 -4.39 10.99 -16.01
N PRO A 219 -4.28 10.28 -17.15
CA PRO A 219 -4.06 8.84 -17.18
C PRO A 219 -2.84 8.40 -16.38
N TRP A 220 -2.90 7.21 -15.84
CA TRP A 220 -1.86 6.54 -15.08
C TRP A 220 -1.53 5.17 -15.71
N LEU A 221 -0.33 4.69 -15.49
CA LEU A 221 0.13 3.37 -15.96
C LEU A 221 -0.10 2.28 -14.91
N LEU A 222 0.30 2.54 -13.67
CA LEU A 222 0.19 1.57 -12.57
C LEU A 222 -0.82 2.04 -11.51
N TRP A 223 -1.56 1.07 -10.99
CA TRP A 223 -2.52 1.29 -9.92
C TRP A 223 -2.30 0.30 -8.78
N SER A 224 -1.99 0.82 -7.59
CA SER A 224 -2.06 0.05 -6.35
C SER A 224 -3.52 -0.15 -5.96
N ALA A 225 -4.04 -1.30 -6.31
CA ALA A 225 -5.46 -1.62 -6.15
C ALA A 225 -5.80 -2.16 -4.76
N ASN A 226 -4.82 -2.71 -4.06
CA ASN A 226 -4.89 -3.09 -2.66
C ASN A 226 -3.52 -2.84 -2.02
N SER A 227 -3.46 -1.86 -1.12
CA SER A 227 -2.22 -1.46 -0.45
C SER A 227 -1.79 -2.40 0.69
N ALA A 228 -2.64 -3.34 1.07
CA ALA A 228 -2.42 -4.24 2.21
C ALA A 228 -2.95 -5.66 1.96
N LEU A 229 -2.67 -6.22 0.77
CA LEU A 229 -3.08 -7.58 0.42
C LEU A 229 -2.38 -8.60 1.33
N VAL A 230 -3.18 -9.36 2.06
CA VAL A 230 -2.71 -10.52 2.82
C VAL A 230 -2.63 -11.72 1.89
N SER A 231 -1.47 -12.35 1.83
CA SER A 231 -1.24 -13.50 0.95
C SER A 231 -0.29 -14.49 1.59
N GLU A 232 -0.25 -15.70 1.04
CA GLU A 232 0.73 -16.70 1.48
C GLU A 232 2.16 -16.37 1.00
N ALA A 233 2.35 -15.40 0.14
CA ALA A 233 3.66 -15.05 -0.40
C ALA A 233 4.55 -14.31 0.60
N SER A 234 3.97 -13.65 1.61
CA SER A 234 4.70 -12.88 2.61
C SER A 234 3.95 -12.90 3.94
N ALA A 235 4.69 -12.86 5.05
CA ALA A 235 4.12 -12.66 6.38
C ALA A 235 3.55 -11.24 6.56
N GLU A 236 4.17 -10.26 5.90
CA GLU A 236 3.67 -8.89 5.84
C GLU A 236 2.75 -8.69 4.63
N PRO A 237 1.78 -7.77 4.74
CA PRO A 237 0.95 -7.40 3.60
C PRO A 237 1.79 -6.88 2.43
N ILE A 238 1.42 -7.26 1.23
CA ILE A 238 2.00 -6.77 -0.02
C ILE A 238 1.05 -5.78 -0.70
N GLU A 239 1.61 -4.84 -1.44
CA GLU A 239 0.81 -3.92 -2.24
C GLU A 239 0.54 -4.56 -3.61
N TRP A 240 -0.74 -4.82 -3.93
CA TRP A 240 -1.12 -5.41 -5.20
C TRP A 240 -1.31 -4.35 -6.27
N VAL A 241 -0.63 -4.53 -7.39
CA VAL A 241 -0.49 -3.53 -8.45
C VAL A 241 -0.99 -4.09 -9.77
N VAL A 242 -1.69 -3.26 -10.53
CA VAL A 242 -2.17 -3.63 -11.86
C VAL A 242 -1.72 -2.60 -12.89
N VAL A 243 -1.54 -3.04 -14.13
CA VAL A 243 -1.23 -2.19 -15.27
C VAL A 243 -2.53 -1.75 -15.93
N GLN A 244 -2.66 -0.46 -16.23
CA GLN A 244 -3.75 0.06 -17.05
C GLN A 244 -3.36 -0.09 -18.54
N LYS A 245 -4.24 -0.70 -19.31
CA LYS A 245 -4.16 -0.71 -20.78
C LYS A 245 -4.86 0.49 -21.37
#